data_be994a276f4f9b0279d945d4f6149984
#
_entry.id   be994a276f4f9b0279d945d4f6149984
#
_cell.length_a   1.000
_cell.length_b   1.000
_cell.length_c   1.000
_cell.angle_alpha   90.00
_cell.angle_beta   90.00
_cell.angle_gamma   90.00
#
_symmetry.space_group_name_H-M   'P 1'
#
loop_
_entity.id
_entity.type
_entity.pdbx_description
1 polymer ?
#
loop_
_entity_poly.entity_id
_entity_poly.type
_entity_poly.pdbx_seq_one_letter_code
_entity_poly.pdbx_strand_id
1 'polypeptide(L)'
;MYHLRKIPKKYGRMLTSVLFRLLVEPLGLFKVYWGTPKEEPTEPLPAPAAINIDTNVIEGEIDRLIYGSFIEVMGKCIYGGIWDEYNKNVALIHGGLREDVINEIRALNLAIIRYPGGVFADTYHWKNGIGPNERRKARRNKFWHWLGPKVGPKYNNHFGSDEFMLFMNEIGVEPYININYGTGTPEEAAQWVEYMNGDASTEYGALRAENGHFTPYNVKYWGIGNEIYGPWEPGYSKPEDYAQHYLEFAEAMKAVDPYIKLIAVGADFEYSYWNRPVLEIAGDQISYLSYHIYMPGKFLDSLSNSVQDFYNIISSAFEIEKRIEWVENSIVEVISNKEKIPIALDEWNIWWNVRQLYEGYYTLRDGLLAASIFEIFHRHANTVKMALFSSLVNVLPAIVTNPTDVYHNPIYLAIQLFATHAEQFLVSSSVNCETRHNPRYGKVSEVDLPYLGCSVTINKMKNRLVIIGINRHHIHEIPTKISISHFDPEPITKIFELNGPSHSAYNFFDKKNDVKIQEKEFSSDSSKFTYTFPAHSVTALVLHKNK
;
A
#
# COMPACT_ATOMS: atom_id res chain seq x y z
N MET A 1 -26.69 -11.48 -20.99
CA MET A 1 -26.00 -11.60 -22.29
C MET A 1 -26.13 -10.39 -23.24
N TYR A 2 -26.97 -9.41 -22.97
CA TYR A 2 -27.20 -8.28 -23.93
C TYR A 2 -26.17 -7.12 -23.79
N HIS A 3 -25.39 -7.05 -22.71
CA HIS A 3 -24.39 -6.00 -22.51
C HIS A 3 -22.94 -6.37 -22.92
N LEU A 4 -22.68 -7.64 -23.27
CA LEU A 4 -21.34 -8.10 -23.65
C LEU A 4 -20.93 -7.75 -25.10
N ARG A 5 -21.80 -7.16 -25.90
CA ARG A 5 -21.52 -6.84 -27.32
C ARG A 5 -20.74 -5.55 -27.56
N LYS A 6 -20.43 -4.77 -26.52
CA LYS A 6 -19.70 -3.50 -26.67
C LYS A 6 -18.25 -3.52 -26.15
N ILE A 7 -17.74 -4.66 -25.66
CA ILE A 7 -16.36 -4.77 -25.19
C ILE A 7 -15.44 -5.06 -26.38
N PRO A 8 -14.40 -4.27 -26.63
CA PRO A 8 -13.42 -4.54 -27.70
C PRO A 8 -12.84 -5.95 -27.57
N LYS A 9 -12.68 -6.66 -28.70
CA LYS A 9 -12.21 -8.07 -28.75
C LYS A 9 -10.90 -8.34 -27.99
N LYS A 10 -10.05 -7.33 -27.79
CA LYS A 10 -8.77 -7.42 -27.03
C LYS A 10 -9.00 -7.66 -25.53
N TYR A 11 -10.07 -7.08 -24.96
CA TYR A 11 -10.43 -7.21 -23.53
C TYR A 11 -11.42 -8.36 -23.28
N GLY A 12 -12.15 -8.77 -24.29
CA GLY A 12 -13.06 -9.91 -24.21
C GLY A 12 -12.34 -11.23 -23.89
N ARG A 13 -11.09 -11.42 -24.28
CA ARG A 13 -10.29 -12.61 -23.95
C ARG A 13 -9.82 -12.62 -22.50
N MET A 14 -9.50 -11.46 -21.93
CA MET A 14 -9.12 -11.34 -20.52
C MET A 14 -10.33 -11.52 -19.61
N LEU A 15 -11.45 -10.87 -19.93
CA LEU A 15 -12.72 -11.01 -19.19
C LEU A 15 -13.33 -12.41 -19.35
N THR A 16 -13.26 -13.04 -20.54
CA THR A 16 -13.76 -14.41 -20.74
C THR A 16 -12.87 -15.44 -20.04
N SER A 17 -11.57 -15.25 -19.94
CA SER A 17 -10.71 -16.16 -19.16
C SER A 17 -10.98 -16.05 -17.67
N VAL A 18 -11.18 -14.84 -17.13
CA VAL A 18 -11.58 -14.59 -15.74
C VAL A 18 -12.99 -15.11 -15.45
N LEU A 19 -13.97 -14.82 -16.33
CA LEU A 19 -15.34 -15.31 -16.21
C LEU A 19 -15.45 -16.84 -16.37
N PHE A 20 -14.71 -17.43 -17.29
CA PHE A 20 -14.72 -18.88 -17.50
C PHE A 20 -14.13 -19.62 -16.29
N ARG A 21 -13.06 -19.11 -15.68
CA ARG A 21 -12.46 -19.69 -14.47
C ARG A 21 -13.32 -19.49 -13.23
N LEU A 22 -13.97 -18.32 -13.07
CA LEU A 22 -14.88 -18.05 -11.95
C LEU A 22 -16.20 -18.86 -12.00
N LEU A 23 -16.65 -19.28 -13.20
CA LEU A 23 -17.90 -20.03 -13.37
C LEU A 23 -17.70 -21.56 -13.43
N VAL A 24 -16.52 -22.04 -13.80
CA VAL A 24 -16.24 -23.47 -14.03
C VAL A 24 -15.51 -24.14 -12.85
N GLU A 25 -14.88 -23.39 -11.95
CA GLU A 25 -14.13 -23.91 -10.80
C GLU A 25 -14.89 -24.12 -9.47
N PRO A 26 -16.19 -23.89 -9.29
CA PRO A 26 -16.88 -24.26 -8.04
C PRO A 26 -17.01 -25.79 -7.82
N LEU A 27 -16.56 -26.60 -8.76
CA LEU A 27 -16.78 -28.07 -8.74
C LEU A 27 -15.61 -28.90 -8.17
N GLY A 28 -14.77 -28.33 -7.31
CA GLY A 28 -13.99 -29.12 -6.36
C GLY A 28 -12.93 -30.08 -6.93
N LEU A 29 -12.41 -29.85 -8.14
CA LEU A 29 -11.45 -30.75 -8.80
C LEU A 29 -10.02 -30.19 -8.87
N PHE A 30 -9.54 -29.49 -7.83
CA PHE A 30 -8.11 -29.24 -7.71
C PHE A 30 -7.51 -30.09 -6.58
N LYS A 31 -6.96 -31.23 -6.95
CA LYS A 31 -5.90 -31.85 -6.18
C LYS A 31 -4.75 -30.85 -6.10
N VAL A 32 -4.49 -30.34 -4.90
CA VAL A 32 -3.21 -29.71 -4.58
C VAL A 32 -2.14 -30.76 -4.87
N TYR A 33 -1.44 -30.64 -5.98
CA TYR A 33 -0.26 -31.43 -6.25
C TYR A 33 0.85 -30.92 -5.30
N TRP A 34 0.95 -31.53 -4.15
CA TRP A 34 2.19 -31.58 -3.40
C TRP A 34 3.12 -32.48 -4.21
N GLY A 35 3.77 -31.92 -5.23
CA GLY A 35 4.90 -32.55 -5.86
C GLY A 35 5.94 -32.76 -4.76
N THR A 36 6.48 -33.98 -4.64
CA THR A 36 7.73 -34.19 -3.90
C THR A 36 8.69 -33.09 -4.34
N PRO A 37 9.35 -32.37 -3.40
CA PRO A 37 10.33 -31.37 -3.75
C PRO A 37 11.34 -32.05 -4.69
N LYS A 38 11.44 -31.62 -5.94
CA LYS A 38 12.64 -31.92 -6.74
C LYS A 38 13.79 -31.32 -5.94
N GLU A 39 14.84 -32.08 -5.71
CA GLU A 39 16.10 -31.52 -5.18
C GLU A 39 16.43 -30.31 -6.05
N GLU A 40 16.28 -29.13 -5.49
CA GLU A 40 16.65 -27.90 -6.18
C GLU A 40 18.19 -27.86 -6.24
N PRO A 41 18.78 -27.39 -7.33
CA PRO A 41 20.24 -27.26 -7.40
C PRO A 41 20.68 -26.39 -6.23
N THR A 42 21.67 -26.87 -5.48
CA THR A 42 22.30 -26.14 -4.39
C THR A 42 22.89 -24.85 -4.94
N GLU A 43 22.33 -23.71 -4.61
CA GLU A 43 22.95 -22.42 -4.95
C GLU A 43 24.28 -22.28 -4.19
N PRO A 44 25.33 -21.75 -4.82
CA PRO A 44 26.59 -21.51 -4.15
C PRO A 44 26.42 -20.49 -3.02
N LEU A 45 27.26 -20.61 -1.99
CA LEU A 45 27.30 -19.64 -0.90
C LEU A 45 27.70 -18.26 -1.46
N PRO A 46 26.92 -17.20 -1.23
CA PRO A 46 27.28 -15.88 -1.74
C PRO A 46 28.54 -15.33 -1.06
N ALA A 47 29.31 -14.54 -1.80
CA ALA A 47 30.46 -13.85 -1.23
C ALA A 47 30.03 -12.88 -0.12
N PRO A 48 30.91 -12.60 0.88
CA PRO A 48 30.64 -11.59 1.88
C PRO A 48 30.37 -10.22 1.27
N ALA A 49 29.35 -9.54 1.78
CA ALA A 49 28.98 -8.19 1.34
C ALA A 49 29.69 -7.09 2.15
N ALA A 50 29.56 -5.84 1.66
CA ALA A 50 30.00 -4.65 2.38
C ALA A 50 28.96 -3.53 2.26
N ILE A 51 28.71 -2.82 3.38
CA ILE A 51 27.90 -1.61 3.44
C ILE A 51 28.78 -0.46 3.96
N ASN A 52 28.88 0.62 3.16
CA ASN A 52 29.54 1.85 3.60
C ASN A 52 28.51 2.96 3.76
N ILE A 53 28.57 3.68 4.87
CA ILE A 53 27.57 4.66 5.28
C ILE A 53 28.28 5.98 5.61
N ASP A 54 27.77 7.10 5.08
CA ASP A 54 28.18 8.44 5.47
C ASP A 54 26.99 9.22 6.03
N THR A 55 26.95 9.37 7.36
CA THR A 55 25.83 10.02 8.05
C THR A 55 25.81 11.55 7.90
N ASN A 56 26.85 12.16 7.34
CA ASN A 56 26.85 13.59 7.03
C ASN A 56 26.14 13.93 5.73
N VAL A 57 26.02 12.97 4.81
CA VAL A 57 25.37 13.15 3.53
C VAL A 57 23.92 12.70 3.60
N ILE A 58 23.00 13.66 3.60
CA ILE A 58 21.55 13.41 3.54
C ILE A 58 21.14 13.37 2.07
N GLU A 59 20.53 12.27 1.65
CA GLU A 59 20.06 12.07 0.26
C GLU A 59 18.59 12.46 0.09
N GLY A 60 17.79 12.41 1.16
CA GLY A 60 16.38 12.79 1.11
C GLY A 60 15.72 12.81 2.47
N GLU A 61 14.53 13.43 2.52
CA GLU A 61 13.64 13.40 3.68
C GLU A 61 12.45 12.48 3.36
N ILE A 62 12.34 11.40 4.15
CA ILE A 62 11.28 10.41 4.04
C ILE A 62 10.00 10.98 4.64
N ASP A 63 8.96 11.10 3.83
CA ASP A 63 7.64 11.47 4.31
C ASP A 63 6.97 10.23 4.94
N ARG A 64 6.44 10.38 6.15
CA ARG A 64 5.74 9.26 6.82
C ARG A 64 4.49 8.78 6.09
N LEU A 65 3.91 9.59 5.22
CA LEU A 65 2.75 9.20 4.41
C LEU A 65 3.04 8.04 3.43
N ILE A 66 4.32 7.65 3.24
CA ILE A 66 4.65 6.41 2.50
C ILE A 66 4.27 5.13 3.27
N TYR A 67 4.03 5.23 4.58
CA TYR A 67 3.52 4.14 5.41
C TYR A 67 2.01 4.29 5.58
N GLY A 68 1.30 4.23 4.48
CA GLY A 68 -0.15 4.33 4.44
C GLY A 68 -0.83 3.04 3.99
N SER A 69 -2.15 3.06 4.05
CA SER A 69 -2.97 2.00 3.49
C SER A 69 -4.29 2.55 2.95
N PHE A 70 -5.09 1.67 2.35
CA PHE A 70 -6.41 2.04 1.87
C PHE A 70 -7.46 0.99 2.23
N ILE A 71 -8.70 1.43 2.36
CA ILE A 71 -9.85 0.59 2.67
C ILE A 71 -10.97 0.84 1.68
N GLU A 72 -11.67 -0.21 1.28
CA GLU A 72 -12.72 -0.15 0.29
C GLU A 72 -13.95 -0.95 0.71
N VAL A 73 -15.14 -0.52 0.27
CA VAL A 73 -16.36 -1.33 0.37
C VAL A 73 -16.28 -2.47 -0.66
N MET A 74 -15.38 -3.39 -0.40
CA MET A 74 -15.09 -4.57 -1.21
C MET A 74 -14.86 -5.77 -0.31
N GLY A 75 -15.45 -6.91 -0.65
CA GLY A 75 -15.33 -8.13 0.14
C GLY A 75 -15.70 -7.91 1.59
N LYS A 76 -14.79 -8.30 2.48
CA LYS A 76 -14.88 -8.06 3.92
C LYS A 76 -13.84 -7.05 4.42
N CYS A 77 -13.41 -6.11 3.57
CA CYS A 77 -12.45 -5.11 4.00
C CYS A 77 -13.04 -4.21 5.09
N ILE A 78 -14.16 -3.56 4.81
CA ILE A 78 -14.88 -2.73 5.80
C ILE A 78 -15.91 -3.60 6.53
N TYR A 79 -16.98 -4.02 5.86
CA TYR A 79 -18.08 -4.76 6.49
C TYR A 79 -17.69 -6.23 6.74
N GLY A 80 -17.66 -6.66 8.01
CA GLY A 80 -17.20 -7.97 8.46
C GLY A 80 -15.67 -8.08 8.62
N GLY A 81 -14.98 -6.95 8.46
CA GLY A 81 -13.55 -6.78 8.74
C GLY A 81 -13.33 -5.70 9.79
N ILE A 82 -13.21 -4.43 9.39
CA ILE A 82 -13.04 -3.29 10.30
C ILE A 82 -14.34 -3.02 11.08
N TRP A 83 -15.47 -3.04 10.38
CA TRP A 83 -16.82 -2.80 10.91
C TRP A 83 -17.66 -4.06 10.87
N ASP A 84 -18.10 -4.57 12.03
CA ASP A 84 -18.85 -5.82 12.16
C ASP A 84 -19.89 -5.74 13.29
N GLU A 85 -20.81 -4.78 13.17
CA GLU A 85 -21.77 -4.33 14.20
C GLU A 85 -22.66 -5.46 14.79
N TYR A 86 -22.80 -6.56 14.08
CA TYR A 86 -23.62 -7.70 14.55
C TYR A 86 -22.78 -8.84 15.12
N ASN A 87 -21.46 -8.72 15.15
CA ASN A 87 -20.58 -9.74 15.69
C ASN A 87 -20.67 -9.78 17.23
N LYS A 88 -20.95 -10.95 17.78
CA LYS A 88 -21.05 -11.16 19.22
C LYS A 88 -19.86 -11.90 19.82
N ASN A 89 -18.88 -12.24 19.00
CA ASN A 89 -17.75 -13.08 19.42
C ASN A 89 -16.50 -12.27 19.74
N VAL A 90 -16.46 -11.00 19.35
CA VAL A 90 -15.33 -10.07 19.59
C VAL A 90 -15.86 -8.80 20.24
N ALA A 91 -14.99 -8.07 20.92
CA ALA A 91 -15.32 -6.75 21.46
C ALA A 91 -15.48 -5.73 20.31
N LEU A 92 -16.52 -4.92 20.42
CA LEU A 92 -16.81 -3.83 19.48
C LEU A 92 -16.78 -2.49 20.22
N ILE A 93 -16.17 -1.49 19.58
CA ILE A 93 -16.21 -0.09 20.02
C ILE A 93 -16.99 0.76 19.03
N HIS A 94 -17.51 1.90 19.46
CA HIS A 94 -18.32 2.82 18.63
C HIS A 94 -19.47 2.13 17.86
N GLY A 95 -20.03 1.05 18.41
CA GLY A 95 -21.16 0.34 17.83
C GLY A 95 -20.85 -0.63 16.68
N GLY A 96 -19.61 -0.69 16.20
CA GLY A 96 -19.30 -1.62 15.09
C GLY A 96 -17.83 -1.83 14.79
N LEU A 97 -16.92 -0.98 15.26
CA LEU A 97 -15.48 -1.18 15.04
C LEU A 97 -14.97 -2.37 15.86
N ARG A 98 -14.32 -3.30 15.22
CA ARG A 98 -13.71 -4.47 15.88
C ARG A 98 -12.46 -4.05 16.65
N GLU A 99 -12.48 -4.18 17.96
CA GLU A 99 -11.36 -3.76 18.83
C GLU A 99 -10.08 -4.55 18.55
N ASP A 100 -10.19 -5.85 18.26
CA ASP A 100 -9.06 -6.70 17.88
C ASP A 100 -8.36 -6.17 16.59
N VAL A 101 -9.12 -5.78 15.57
CA VAL A 101 -8.60 -5.21 14.32
C VAL A 101 -7.99 -3.83 14.56
N ILE A 102 -8.63 -2.98 15.36
CA ILE A 102 -8.13 -1.65 15.72
C ILE A 102 -6.75 -1.75 16.39
N ASN A 103 -6.58 -2.68 17.31
CA ASN A 103 -5.31 -2.88 18.01
C ASN A 103 -4.19 -3.31 17.03
N GLU A 104 -4.49 -4.16 16.07
CA GLU A 104 -3.52 -4.56 15.05
C GLU A 104 -3.16 -3.39 14.10
N ILE A 105 -4.13 -2.56 13.74
CA ILE A 105 -3.86 -1.38 12.89
C ILE A 105 -3.02 -0.35 13.65
N ARG A 106 -3.28 -0.11 14.94
CA ARG A 106 -2.42 0.77 15.76
C ARG A 106 -0.97 0.28 15.81
N ALA A 107 -0.77 -1.03 15.93
CA ALA A 107 0.56 -1.64 15.97
C ALA A 107 1.32 -1.54 14.63
N LEU A 108 0.64 -1.33 13.51
CA LEU A 108 1.27 -1.07 12.21
C LEU A 108 1.96 0.30 12.14
N ASN A 109 1.57 1.26 12.99
CA ASN A 109 2.09 2.62 12.99
C ASN A 109 1.95 3.33 11.63
N LEU A 110 0.78 3.17 11.00
CA LEU A 110 0.45 3.83 9.73
C LEU A 110 0.36 5.35 9.91
N ALA A 111 0.52 6.10 8.83
CA ALA A 111 0.43 7.56 8.83
C ALA A 111 -0.85 8.08 8.15
N ILE A 112 -1.42 7.36 7.18
CA ILE A 112 -2.57 7.81 6.40
C ILE A 112 -3.39 6.60 5.92
N ILE A 113 -4.73 6.77 5.85
CA ILE A 113 -5.66 5.78 5.27
C ILE A 113 -6.63 6.44 4.31
N ARG A 114 -6.72 5.89 3.08
CA ARG A 114 -7.64 6.32 2.02
C ARG A 114 -8.98 5.59 2.12
N TYR A 115 -10.10 6.35 1.99
CA TYR A 115 -11.50 5.93 2.03
C TYR A 115 -12.34 6.70 0.98
N PRO A 116 -13.44 6.21 0.42
CA PRO A 116 -14.12 4.93 0.70
C PRO A 116 -13.66 3.78 -0.19
N GLY A 117 -12.61 3.95 -0.97
CA GLY A 117 -12.03 2.93 -1.83
C GLY A 117 -11.40 3.48 -3.10
N GLY A 118 -11.11 2.58 -4.01
CA GLY A 118 -10.72 2.82 -5.39
C GLY A 118 -11.96 2.99 -6.27
N VAL A 119 -12.23 2.00 -7.14
CA VAL A 119 -13.40 2.01 -8.07
C VAL A 119 -14.74 2.25 -7.37
N PHE A 120 -14.89 1.77 -6.13
CA PHE A 120 -16.12 2.00 -5.35
C PHE A 120 -16.40 3.48 -5.14
N ALA A 121 -15.36 4.31 -4.93
CA ALA A 121 -15.50 5.75 -4.68
C ALA A 121 -16.28 6.44 -5.80
N ASP A 122 -16.02 6.08 -7.07
CA ASP A 122 -16.64 6.71 -8.25
C ASP A 122 -18.14 6.39 -8.44
N THR A 123 -18.71 5.64 -7.50
CA THR A 123 -20.16 5.39 -7.41
C THR A 123 -20.75 5.66 -6.02
N TYR A 124 -19.95 6.15 -5.07
CA TYR A 124 -20.35 6.37 -3.70
C TYR A 124 -20.86 7.79 -3.48
N HIS A 125 -22.11 7.92 -3.07
CA HIS A 125 -22.71 9.20 -2.66
C HIS A 125 -22.67 9.29 -1.14
N TRP A 126 -21.78 10.10 -0.61
CA TRP A 126 -21.46 10.21 0.82
C TRP A 126 -22.65 10.53 1.73
N LYS A 127 -23.64 11.30 1.22
CA LYS A 127 -24.87 11.61 1.94
C LYS A 127 -25.72 10.39 2.32
N ASN A 128 -25.49 9.24 1.66
CA ASN A 128 -26.15 8.00 2.05
C ASN A 128 -25.56 7.38 3.34
N GLY A 129 -24.35 7.80 3.74
CA GLY A 129 -23.60 7.27 4.88
C GLY A 129 -23.50 8.22 6.07
N ILE A 130 -24.42 9.19 6.22
CA ILE A 130 -24.45 10.11 7.35
C ILE A 130 -25.81 10.11 8.05
N GLY A 131 -25.87 10.66 9.26
CA GLY A 131 -27.09 10.71 10.09
C GLY A 131 -27.42 9.36 10.76
N PRO A 132 -28.62 9.23 11.36
CA PRO A 132 -29.02 8.03 12.10
C PRO A 132 -29.04 6.78 11.23
N ASN A 133 -28.49 5.66 11.73
CA ASN A 133 -28.38 4.38 11.00
C ASN A 133 -29.72 3.86 10.47
N GLU A 134 -30.82 4.09 11.18
CA GLU A 134 -32.18 3.66 10.81
C GLU A 134 -32.69 4.35 9.53
N ARG A 135 -32.10 5.49 9.17
CA ARG A 135 -32.43 6.24 7.96
C ARG A 135 -31.54 5.88 6.78
N ARG A 136 -30.38 5.25 7.02
CA ARG A 136 -29.42 4.86 5.99
C ARG A 136 -29.92 3.61 5.27
N LYS A 137 -30.06 3.69 3.95
CA LYS A 137 -30.59 2.59 3.15
C LYS A 137 -29.46 1.69 2.66
N ALA A 138 -29.66 0.40 2.82
CA ALA A 138 -28.75 -0.58 2.22
C ALA A 138 -28.68 -0.40 0.69
N ARG A 139 -27.48 -0.48 0.16
CA ARG A 139 -27.17 -0.33 -1.26
C ARG A 139 -26.53 -1.59 -1.82
N ARG A 140 -26.68 -1.78 -3.12
CA ARG A 140 -25.91 -2.76 -3.87
C ARG A 140 -24.59 -2.11 -4.26
N ASN A 141 -23.48 -2.82 -4.06
CA ASN A 141 -22.21 -2.38 -4.60
C ASN A 141 -22.33 -2.34 -6.14
N LYS A 142 -22.25 -1.17 -6.73
CA LYS A 142 -22.53 -0.97 -8.15
C LYS A 142 -21.44 -1.54 -9.04
N PHE A 143 -20.20 -1.54 -8.58
CA PHE A 143 -19.07 -2.05 -9.34
C PHE A 143 -18.80 -3.53 -9.03
N TRP A 144 -18.48 -3.88 -7.80
CA TRP A 144 -18.00 -5.21 -7.44
C TRP A 144 -19.07 -6.32 -7.46
N HIS A 145 -20.35 -5.97 -7.55
CA HIS A 145 -21.45 -6.96 -7.48
C HIS A 145 -21.41 -8.04 -8.57
N TRP A 146 -20.81 -7.76 -9.73
CA TRP A 146 -20.71 -8.72 -10.83
C TRP A 146 -19.71 -9.85 -10.54
N LEU A 147 -18.76 -9.65 -9.62
CA LEU A 147 -17.86 -10.69 -9.10
C LEU A 147 -18.51 -11.55 -7.99
N GLY A 148 -19.80 -11.34 -7.73
CA GLY A 148 -20.57 -12.10 -6.77
C GLY A 148 -20.56 -11.51 -5.35
N PRO A 149 -21.35 -12.09 -4.42
CA PRO A 149 -21.58 -11.52 -3.10
C PRO A 149 -20.38 -11.56 -2.17
N LYS A 150 -19.35 -12.36 -2.47
CA LYS A 150 -18.10 -12.37 -1.69
C LYS A 150 -17.24 -11.13 -1.93
N VAL A 151 -17.25 -10.59 -3.15
CA VAL A 151 -16.43 -9.45 -3.55
C VAL A 151 -17.23 -8.15 -3.54
N GLY A 152 -18.45 -8.18 -4.05
CA GLY A 152 -19.39 -7.04 -4.08
C GLY A 152 -20.64 -7.28 -3.24
N PRO A 153 -20.55 -7.33 -1.90
CA PRO A 153 -21.70 -7.52 -1.05
C PRO A 153 -22.65 -6.32 -1.10
N LYS A 154 -23.91 -6.52 -0.69
CA LYS A 154 -24.74 -5.39 -0.26
C LYS A 154 -24.17 -4.80 1.01
N TYR A 155 -24.23 -3.48 1.14
CA TYR A 155 -23.77 -2.75 2.32
C TYR A 155 -24.88 -1.81 2.81
N ASN A 156 -24.91 -1.55 4.12
CA ASN A 156 -26.01 -0.81 4.78
C ASN A 156 -25.72 0.67 4.96
N ASN A 157 -24.55 1.17 4.57
CA ASN A 157 -24.04 2.52 4.80
C ASN A 157 -23.84 2.89 6.29
N HIS A 158 -23.79 1.92 7.20
CA HIS A 158 -23.56 2.16 8.62
C HIS A 158 -22.09 2.51 8.94
N PHE A 159 -21.19 2.30 8.00
CA PHE A 159 -19.84 2.84 8.03
C PHE A 159 -19.74 3.92 6.94
N GLY A 160 -19.90 5.16 7.34
CA GLY A 160 -19.84 6.34 6.47
C GLY A 160 -18.80 7.34 6.95
N SER A 161 -19.03 8.63 6.68
CA SER A 161 -18.07 9.70 7.01
C SER A 161 -17.75 9.78 8.50
N ASP A 162 -18.75 9.73 9.35
CA ASP A 162 -18.57 9.89 10.80
C ASP A 162 -17.90 8.66 11.41
N GLU A 163 -18.30 7.44 11.02
CA GLU A 163 -17.67 6.20 11.48
C GLU A 163 -16.24 6.07 10.97
N PHE A 164 -15.95 6.54 9.75
CA PHE A 164 -14.58 6.62 9.24
C PHE A 164 -13.73 7.56 10.11
N MET A 165 -14.24 8.73 10.49
CA MET A 165 -13.50 9.64 11.35
C MET A 165 -13.35 9.13 12.79
N LEU A 166 -14.34 8.41 13.33
CA LEU A 166 -14.18 7.69 14.60
C LEU A 166 -13.06 6.65 14.50
N PHE A 167 -13.03 5.90 13.41
CA PHE A 167 -11.95 4.95 13.13
C PHE A 167 -10.58 5.64 13.05
N MET A 168 -10.46 6.76 12.31
CA MET A 168 -9.21 7.52 12.23
C MET A 168 -8.74 8.03 13.59
N ASN A 169 -9.64 8.55 14.41
CA ASN A 169 -9.34 9.03 15.76
C ASN A 169 -8.85 7.88 16.67
N GLU A 170 -9.47 6.69 16.56
CA GLU A 170 -9.07 5.53 17.35
C GLU A 170 -7.65 5.04 17.02
N ILE A 171 -7.24 5.12 15.78
CA ILE A 171 -5.92 4.66 15.37
C ILE A 171 -4.87 5.78 15.30
N GLY A 172 -5.28 7.06 15.39
CA GLY A 172 -4.38 8.21 15.36
C GLY A 172 -3.72 8.45 13.99
N VAL A 173 -4.48 8.27 12.89
CA VAL A 173 -3.97 8.29 11.51
C VAL A 173 -4.66 9.38 10.69
N GLU A 174 -3.95 10.01 9.75
CA GLU A 174 -4.49 11.02 8.85
C GLU A 174 -5.55 10.43 7.90
N PRO A 175 -6.70 11.08 7.72
CA PRO A 175 -7.70 10.68 6.72
C PRO A 175 -7.32 11.17 5.32
N TYR A 176 -7.54 10.31 4.32
CA TYR A 176 -7.54 10.67 2.91
C TYR A 176 -8.88 10.24 2.30
N ILE A 177 -9.66 11.18 1.79
CA ILE A 177 -10.96 10.91 1.17
C ILE A 177 -10.85 10.97 -0.35
N ASN A 178 -11.32 9.92 -1.04
CA ASN A 178 -11.46 9.89 -2.49
C ASN A 178 -12.91 10.21 -2.86
N ILE A 179 -13.14 11.28 -3.62
CA ILE A 179 -14.50 11.72 -3.98
C ILE A 179 -15.07 10.92 -5.16
N ASN A 180 -16.38 10.96 -5.30
CA ASN A 180 -17.08 10.35 -6.42
C ASN A 180 -16.94 11.22 -7.68
N TYR A 181 -15.93 10.92 -8.50
CA TYR A 181 -15.76 11.57 -9.80
C TYR A 181 -16.69 10.97 -10.87
N GLY A 182 -16.95 9.65 -10.82
CA GLY A 182 -17.63 8.92 -11.89
C GLY A 182 -19.13 9.20 -12.02
N THR A 183 -19.83 9.41 -10.89
CA THR A 183 -21.29 9.65 -10.87
C THR A 183 -21.69 10.82 -9.94
N GLY A 184 -20.74 11.44 -9.27
CA GLY A 184 -20.92 12.64 -8.45
C GLY A 184 -20.81 13.93 -9.25
N THR A 185 -20.84 15.04 -8.53
CA THR A 185 -20.69 16.38 -9.11
C THR A 185 -19.70 17.22 -8.30
N PRO A 186 -19.12 18.30 -8.86
CA PRO A 186 -18.32 19.26 -8.12
C PRO A 186 -19.00 19.79 -6.86
N GLU A 187 -20.30 20.06 -6.92
CA GLU A 187 -21.09 20.54 -5.77
C GLU A 187 -21.22 19.46 -4.69
N GLU A 188 -21.41 18.18 -5.06
CA GLU A 188 -21.47 17.08 -4.10
C GLU A 188 -20.13 16.92 -3.37
N ALA A 189 -19.03 17.05 -4.08
CA ALA A 189 -17.68 17.01 -3.51
C ALA A 189 -17.41 18.20 -2.58
N ALA A 190 -17.76 19.43 -2.99
CA ALA A 190 -17.65 20.63 -2.18
C ALA A 190 -18.47 20.53 -0.89
N GLN A 191 -19.70 20.00 -0.98
CA GLN A 191 -20.57 19.75 0.17
C GLN A 191 -19.98 18.70 1.11
N TRP A 192 -19.22 17.72 0.58
CA TRP A 192 -18.51 16.76 1.44
C TRP A 192 -17.32 17.41 2.15
N VAL A 193 -16.56 18.28 1.48
CA VAL A 193 -15.52 19.10 2.12
C VAL A 193 -16.13 19.96 3.23
N GLU A 194 -17.29 20.60 2.97
CA GLU A 194 -17.98 21.42 3.98
C GLU A 194 -18.47 20.58 5.17
N TYR A 195 -19.04 19.39 4.93
CA TYR A 195 -19.43 18.47 5.99
C TYR A 195 -18.23 18.07 6.86
N MET A 196 -17.07 17.84 6.26
CA MET A 196 -15.87 17.41 6.98
C MET A 196 -15.14 18.58 7.65
N ASN A 197 -15.00 19.72 6.98
CA ASN A 197 -14.11 20.80 7.39
C ASN A 197 -14.83 22.09 7.76
N GLY A 198 -16.10 22.27 7.33
CA GLY A 198 -16.87 23.48 7.58
C GLY A 198 -17.20 23.68 9.06
N ASP A 199 -17.27 24.96 9.48
CA ASP A 199 -17.74 25.34 10.81
C ASP A 199 -19.24 25.01 10.99
N ALA A 200 -19.70 24.81 12.22
CA ALA A 200 -21.08 24.48 12.52
C ALA A 200 -22.11 25.61 12.16
N SER A 201 -21.64 26.78 11.70
CA SER A 201 -22.48 27.86 11.15
C SER A 201 -22.77 27.69 9.65
N THR A 202 -22.02 26.80 8.94
CA THR A 202 -22.28 26.49 7.53
C THR A 202 -23.34 25.41 7.39
N GLU A 203 -23.94 25.25 6.19
CA GLU A 203 -25.05 24.31 5.99
C GLU A 203 -24.68 22.87 6.35
N TYR A 204 -23.58 22.34 5.76
CA TYR A 204 -23.17 20.96 6.00
C TYR A 204 -22.34 20.79 7.29
N GLY A 205 -21.67 21.84 7.78
CA GLY A 205 -21.08 21.86 9.11
C GLY A 205 -22.13 21.79 10.22
N ALA A 206 -23.27 22.50 10.07
CA ALA A 206 -24.44 22.38 10.96
C ALA A 206 -25.03 20.97 10.94
N LEU A 207 -25.19 20.38 9.74
CA LEU A 207 -25.67 19.00 9.60
C LEU A 207 -24.76 17.98 10.30
N ARG A 208 -23.42 18.15 10.20
CA ARG A 208 -22.47 17.33 10.97
C ARG A 208 -22.68 17.49 12.48
N ALA A 209 -22.87 18.74 12.95
CA ALA A 209 -23.12 19.03 14.37
C ALA A 209 -24.45 18.41 14.85
N GLU A 210 -25.50 18.45 14.04
CA GLU A 210 -26.78 17.77 14.31
C GLU A 210 -26.65 16.25 14.40
N ASN A 211 -25.73 15.66 13.62
CA ASN A 211 -25.38 14.25 13.68
C ASN A 211 -24.49 13.89 14.90
N GLY A 212 -24.18 14.85 15.78
CA GLY A 212 -23.43 14.64 17.02
C GLY A 212 -21.95 14.98 16.95
N HIS A 213 -21.46 15.54 15.84
CA HIS A 213 -20.05 15.84 15.60
C HIS A 213 -19.81 17.34 15.40
N PHE A 214 -19.78 18.09 16.50
CA PHE A 214 -19.72 19.56 16.46
C PHE A 214 -18.41 20.09 15.85
N THR A 215 -17.27 19.49 16.23
CA THR A 215 -15.95 19.95 15.79
C THR A 215 -15.66 19.53 14.34
N PRO A 216 -15.13 20.42 13.48
CA PRO A 216 -14.66 20.05 12.15
C PRO A 216 -13.60 18.93 12.21
N TYR A 217 -13.66 18.02 11.26
CA TYR A 217 -12.71 16.91 11.16
C TYR A 217 -11.35 17.32 10.55
N ASN A 218 -11.33 18.44 9.80
CA ASN A 218 -10.13 19.01 9.17
C ASN A 218 -9.40 18.04 8.24
N VAL A 219 -10.14 17.33 7.40
CA VAL A 219 -9.58 16.40 6.43
C VAL A 219 -8.75 17.17 5.40
N LYS A 220 -7.47 16.83 5.31
CA LYS A 220 -6.49 17.54 4.47
C LYS A 220 -6.36 16.97 3.06
N TYR A 221 -6.42 15.64 2.90
CA TYR A 221 -6.11 14.95 1.64
C TYR A 221 -7.38 14.48 0.93
N TRP A 222 -7.50 14.85 -0.36
CA TRP A 222 -8.69 14.59 -1.18
C TRP A 222 -8.29 14.13 -2.57
N GLY A 223 -8.69 12.91 -2.97
CA GLY A 223 -8.52 12.39 -4.32
C GLY A 223 -9.69 12.75 -5.21
N ILE A 224 -9.41 13.13 -6.44
CA ILE A 224 -10.42 13.44 -7.46
C ILE A 224 -10.41 12.35 -8.52
N GLY A 225 -11.25 11.32 -8.33
CA GLY A 225 -11.35 10.14 -9.20
C GLY A 225 -10.37 9.03 -8.85
N ASN A 226 -10.59 7.87 -9.48
CA ASN A 226 -9.79 6.66 -9.36
C ASN A 226 -9.56 6.04 -10.73
N GLU A 227 -8.30 5.83 -11.16
CA GLU A 227 -7.96 5.12 -12.42
C GLU A 227 -8.78 5.55 -13.65
N ILE A 228 -9.16 6.81 -13.75
CA ILE A 228 -10.08 7.34 -14.77
C ILE A 228 -9.59 7.07 -16.21
N TYR A 229 -8.30 6.73 -16.39
CA TYR A 229 -7.74 6.23 -17.63
C TYR A 229 -8.22 4.82 -18.00
N GLY A 230 -8.81 4.07 -17.04
CA GLY A 230 -9.18 2.68 -17.19
C GLY A 230 -10.62 2.49 -17.71
N PRO A 231 -10.85 1.71 -18.78
CA PRO A 231 -12.21 1.50 -19.32
C PRO A 231 -13.14 0.69 -18.38
N TRP A 232 -12.67 0.27 -17.24
CA TRP A 232 -13.45 -0.36 -16.16
C TRP A 232 -14.07 0.67 -15.22
N GLU A 233 -13.54 1.92 -15.20
CA GLU A 233 -14.03 2.96 -14.30
C GLU A 233 -15.35 3.59 -14.75
N PRO A 234 -16.27 3.88 -13.82
CA PRO A 234 -17.51 4.59 -14.13
C PRO A 234 -17.30 5.97 -14.73
N GLY A 235 -16.20 6.63 -14.37
CA GLY A 235 -15.81 7.95 -14.87
C GLY A 235 -14.82 7.93 -16.03
N TYR A 236 -14.60 6.76 -16.68
CA TYR A 236 -13.64 6.64 -17.77
C TYR A 236 -13.75 7.76 -18.79
N SER A 237 -12.64 8.47 -19.03
CA SER A 237 -12.58 9.58 -19.97
C SER A 237 -11.20 9.68 -20.63
N LYS A 238 -11.05 10.64 -21.53
CA LYS A 238 -9.73 11.05 -22.05
C LYS A 238 -9.01 11.94 -21.04
N PRO A 239 -7.67 12.02 -21.09
CA PRO A 239 -6.91 12.80 -20.13
C PRO A 239 -7.25 14.30 -20.17
N GLU A 240 -7.54 14.87 -21.36
CA GLU A 240 -7.93 16.27 -21.49
C GLU A 240 -9.29 16.54 -20.85
N ASP A 241 -10.27 15.66 -21.09
CA ASP A 241 -11.62 15.77 -20.52
C ASP A 241 -11.57 15.59 -18.98
N TYR A 242 -10.76 14.63 -18.50
CA TYR A 242 -10.50 14.47 -17.08
C TYR A 242 -9.90 15.73 -16.46
N ALA A 243 -8.85 16.30 -17.09
CA ALA A 243 -8.15 17.46 -16.55
C ALA A 243 -9.05 18.71 -16.46
N GLN A 244 -9.89 18.94 -17.45
CA GLN A 244 -10.87 20.05 -17.42
C GLN A 244 -11.91 19.85 -16.30
N HIS A 245 -12.46 18.65 -16.20
CA HIS A 245 -13.44 18.34 -15.15
C HIS A 245 -12.81 18.31 -13.75
N TYR A 246 -11.53 17.86 -13.63
CA TYR A 246 -10.75 17.98 -12.40
C TYR A 246 -10.67 19.43 -11.90
N LEU A 247 -10.46 20.41 -12.81
CA LEU A 247 -10.43 21.83 -12.44
C LEU A 247 -11.76 22.31 -11.87
N GLU A 248 -12.90 21.86 -12.41
CA GLU A 248 -14.23 22.19 -11.88
C GLU A 248 -14.40 21.65 -10.45
N PHE A 249 -14.01 20.40 -10.18
CA PHE A 249 -13.99 19.84 -8.84
C PHE A 249 -13.04 20.61 -7.91
N ALA A 250 -11.83 20.90 -8.37
CA ALA A 250 -10.82 21.60 -7.59
C ALA A 250 -11.28 23.00 -7.18
N GLU A 251 -11.89 23.75 -8.10
CA GLU A 251 -12.44 25.09 -7.84
C GLU A 251 -13.56 25.00 -6.79
N ALA A 252 -14.53 24.12 -6.98
CA ALA A 252 -15.65 23.97 -6.06
C ALA A 252 -15.20 23.56 -4.64
N MET A 253 -14.30 22.58 -4.53
CA MET A 253 -13.80 22.08 -3.25
C MET A 253 -12.92 23.12 -2.53
N LYS A 254 -12.02 23.80 -3.25
CA LYS A 254 -11.15 24.85 -2.68
C LYS A 254 -11.88 26.14 -2.35
N ALA A 255 -13.04 26.40 -2.93
CA ALA A 255 -13.91 27.49 -2.52
C ALA A 255 -14.45 27.30 -1.09
N VAL A 256 -14.60 26.06 -0.65
CA VAL A 256 -14.99 25.69 0.72
C VAL A 256 -13.80 25.71 1.66
N ASP A 257 -12.71 25.03 1.30
CA ASP A 257 -11.48 24.98 2.09
C ASP A 257 -10.25 25.08 1.18
N PRO A 258 -9.59 26.26 1.13
CA PRO A 258 -8.44 26.49 0.24
C PRO A 258 -7.16 25.75 0.67
N TYR A 259 -7.13 25.15 1.86
CA TYR A 259 -5.93 24.49 2.42
C TYR A 259 -5.87 23.00 2.12
N ILE A 260 -6.93 22.41 1.57
CA ILE A 260 -6.95 20.99 1.21
C ILE A 260 -5.89 20.67 0.12
N LYS A 261 -5.39 19.45 0.17
CA LYS A 261 -4.43 18.91 -0.78
C LYS A 261 -5.16 17.98 -1.75
N LEU A 262 -5.16 18.35 -3.02
CA LEU A 262 -5.86 17.61 -4.07
C LEU A 262 -4.93 16.64 -4.78
N ILE A 263 -5.34 15.38 -4.88
CA ILE A 263 -4.62 14.31 -5.57
C ILE A 263 -5.31 14.04 -6.90
N ALA A 264 -4.57 14.18 -8.01
CA ALA A 264 -5.06 13.93 -9.36
C ALA A 264 -4.68 12.52 -9.82
N VAL A 265 -5.52 11.90 -10.65
CA VAL A 265 -5.22 10.63 -11.29
C VAL A 265 -4.06 10.77 -12.25
N GLY A 266 -2.99 10.02 -12.01
CA GLY A 266 -1.85 9.82 -12.89
C GLY A 266 -1.77 8.35 -13.33
N ALA A 267 -0.82 8.04 -14.19
CA ALA A 267 -0.62 6.70 -14.72
C ALA A 267 0.86 6.44 -15.05
N ASP A 268 1.22 5.19 -15.28
CA ASP A 268 2.54 4.79 -15.76
C ASP A 268 2.63 4.69 -17.28
N PHE A 269 3.74 4.17 -17.80
CA PHE A 269 3.98 4.05 -19.24
C PHE A 269 2.99 3.13 -19.99
N GLU A 270 2.22 2.30 -19.27
CA GLU A 270 1.15 1.52 -19.93
C GLU A 270 0.03 2.42 -20.47
N TYR A 271 -0.11 3.61 -19.85
CA TYR A 271 -1.01 4.69 -20.25
C TYR A 271 -0.22 5.98 -20.52
N SER A 272 0.86 5.89 -21.27
CA SER A 272 1.84 6.96 -21.50
C SER A 272 1.25 8.26 -22.09
N TYR A 273 0.05 8.20 -22.65
CA TYR A 273 -0.69 9.35 -23.18
C TYR A 273 -1.39 10.19 -22.09
N TRP A 274 -1.40 9.72 -20.80
CA TRP A 274 -2.25 10.28 -19.76
C TRP A 274 -1.63 11.51 -19.05
N ASN A 275 -0.43 11.37 -18.48
CA ASN A 275 0.12 12.36 -17.54
C ASN A 275 0.35 13.73 -18.17
N ARG A 276 0.88 13.79 -19.39
CA ARG A 276 1.21 15.07 -20.05
C ARG A 276 0.01 16.00 -20.17
N PRO A 277 -1.14 15.64 -20.80
CA PRO A 277 -2.31 16.52 -20.88
C PRO A 277 -2.86 16.91 -19.51
N VAL A 278 -2.88 15.98 -18.54
CA VAL A 278 -3.35 16.27 -17.18
C VAL A 278 -2.47 17.34 -16.51
N LEU A 279 -1.16 17.20 -16.60
CA LEU A 279 -0.21 18.15 -16.02
C LEU A 279 -0.21 19.50 -16.74
N GLU A 280 -0.30 19.51 -18.08
CA GLU A 280 -0.36 20.74 -18.88
C GLU A 280 -1.61 21.59 -18.57
N ILE A 281 -2.75 20.93 -18.34
CA ILE A 281 -4.04 21.60 -18.13
C ILE A 281 -4.26 21.94 -16.65
N ALA A 282 -4.01 21.00 -15.75
CA ALA A 282 -4.43 21.10 -14.34
C ALA A 282 -3.26 21.19 -13.35
N GLY A 283 -2.00 21.12 -13.78
CA GLY A 283 -0.83 20.99 -12.92
C GLY A 283 -0.72 22.03 -11.80
N ASP A 284 -1.20 23.26 -12.00
CA ASP A 284 -1.20 24.33 -10.99
C ASP A 284 -2.13 24.04 -9.80
N GLN A 285 -3.11 23.17 -9.96
CA GLN A 285 -4.07 22.81 -8.93
C GLN A 285 -3.78 21.46 -8.27
N ILE A 286 -2.80 20.71 -8.81
CA ILE A 286 -2.45 19.37 -8.34
C ILE A 286 -1.46 19.46 -7.19
N SER A 287 -1.80 18.87 -6.03
CA SER A 287 -0.90 18.73 -4.88
C SER A 287 -0.08 17.45 -4.93
N TYR A 288 -0.63 16.37 -5.46
CA TYR A 288 0.03 15.07 -5.69
C TYR A 288 -0.49 14.45 -6.98
N LEU A 289 0.39 13.76 -7.72
CA LEU A 289 0.00 12.92 -8.84
C LEU A 289 -0.11 11.48 -8.37
N SER A 290 -1.31 10.91 -8.46
CA SER A 290 -1.59 9.51 -8.10
C SER A 290 -0.93 8.54 -9.09
N TYR A 291 -0.52 7.38 -8.61
CA TYR A 291 -0.04 6.30 -9.43
C TYR A 291 -0.32 4.95 -8.75
N HIS A 292 -0.86 3.98 -9.49
CA HIS A 292 -1.20 2.65 -9.00
C HIS A 292 -0.33 1.56 -9.61
N ILE A 293 0.06 0.58 -8.81
CA ILE A 293 0.84 -0.56 -9.30
C ILE A 293 0.55 -1.86 -8.55
N TYR A 294 0.23 -2.90 -9.32
CA TYR A 294 0.07 -4.27 -8.84
C TYR A 294 1.03 -5.20 -9.57
N MET A 295 1.93 -5.87 -8.84
CA MET A 295 2.96 -6.72 -9.39
C MET A 295 2.79 -8.19 -8.97
N PRO A 296 3.31 -9.16 -9.73
CA PRO A 296 4.14 -9.05 -10.94
C PRO A 296 3.36 -8.82 -12.25
N GLY A 297 2.07 -8.50 -12.19
CA GLY A 297 1.27 -8.24 -13.37
C GLY A 297 1.01 -9.47 -14.28
N LYS A 298 1.24 -10.68 -13.74
CA LYS A 298 0.95 -11.96 -14.38
C LYS A 298 0.28 -12.87 -13.35
N PHE A 299 -0.94 -13.33 -13.70
CA PHE A 299 -1.61 -14.30 -12.86
C PHE A 299 -0.94 -15.66 -12.97
N LEU A 300 -0.49 -16.19 -11.85
CA LEU A 300 0.04 -17.53 -11.71
C LEU A 300 -1.09 -18.50 -11.47
N ASP A 301 -1.07 -19.64 -12.18
CA ASP A 301 -2.09 -20.68 -12.04
C ASP A 301 -1.93 -21.50 -10.73
N SER A 302 -0.77 -21.42 -10.10
CA SER A 302 -0.47 -22.09 -8.83
C SER A 302 0.50 -21.27 -8.00
N LEU A 303 0.40 -21.40 -6.67
CA LEU A 303 1.46 -21.07 -5.75
C LEU A 303 2.62 -22.05 -6.01
N SER A 304 3.58 -21.63 -6.80
CA SER A 304 4.84 -22.36 -6.90
C SER A 304 5.78 -21.86 -5.82
N ASN A 305 6.31 -22.79 -5.03
CA ASN A 305 7.36 -22.50 -4.05
C ASN A 305 8.74 -22.74 -4.68
N SER A 306 8.86 -22.70 -6.00
CA SER A 306 10.13 -22.83 -6.67
C SER A 306 11.04 -21.63 -6.38
N VAL A 307 12.34 -21.87 -6.35
CA VAL A 307 13.36 -20.82 -6.21
C VAL A 307 13.24 -19.77 -7.32
N GLN A 308 12.91 -20.19 -8.54
CA GLN A 308 12.72 -19.25 -9.64
C GLN A 308 11.52 -18.31 -9.42
N ASP A 309 10.40 -18.81 -8.88
CA ASP A 309 9.24 -17.95 -8.57
C ASP A 309 9.51 -17.04 -7.37
N PHE A 310 10.32 -17.48 -6.41
CA PHE A 310 10.80 -16.61 -5.34
C PHE A 310 11.52 -15.38 -5.93
N TYR A 311 12.49 -15.59 -6.81
CA TYR A 311 13.23 -14.49 -7.42
C TYR A 311 12.40 -13.66 -8.41
N ASN A 312 11.49 -14.30 -9.17
CA ASN A 312 10.55 -13.59 -10.05
C ASN A 312 9.69 -12.59 -9.29
N ILE A 313 9.20 -12.97 -8.11
CA ILE A 313 8.38 -12.09 -7.27
C ILE A 313 9.24 -10.96 -6.67
N ILE A 314 10.39 -11.27 -6.09
CA ILE A 314 11.27 -10.26 -5.46
C ILE A 314 11.78 -9.24 -6.50
N SER A 315 12.08 -9.69 -7.72
CA SER A 315 12.49 -8.80 -8.81
C SER A 315 11.43 -7.78 -9.22
N SER A 316 10.16 -7.99 -8.83
CA SER A 316 9.08 -7.04 -9.11
C SER A 316 9.31 -5.65 -8.48
N ALA A 317 10.07 -5.56 -7.38
CA ALA A 317 10.43 -4.29 -6.79
C ALA A 317 11.19 -3.38 -7.78
N PHE A 318 12.12 -3.93 -8.55
CA PHE A 318 12.92 -3.17 -9.51
C PHE A 318 12.14 -2.74 -10.76
N GLU A 319 11.06 -3.45 -11.08
CA GLU A 319 10.11 -2.97 -12.10
C GLU A 319 9.27 -1.80 -11.57
N ILE A 320 8.90 -1.82 -10.28
CA ILE A 320 8.24 -0.68 -9.63
C ILE A 320 9.13 0.57 -9.68
N GLU A 321 10.42 0.43 -9.40
CA GLU A 321 11.39 1.52 -9.47
C GLU A 321 11.43 2.18 -10.86
N LYS A 322 11.59 1.37 -11.92
CA LYS A 322 11.58 1.86 -13.31
C LYS A 322 10.30 2.63 -13.66
N ARG A 323 9.17 2.23 -13.09
CA ARG A 323 7.89 2.89 -13.32
C ARG A 323 7.79 4.20 -12.55
N ILE A 324 8.30 4.26 -11.32
CA ILE A 324 8.42 5.51 -10.55
C ILE A 324 9.29 6.49 -11.33
N GLU A 325 10.48 6.08 -11.80
CA GLU A 325 11.38 6.90 -12.61
C GLU A 325 10.69 7.46 -13.87
N TRP A 326 9.86 6.64 -14.52
CA TRP A 326 9.08 7.08 -15.67
C TRP A 326 8.06 8.17 -15.29
N VAL A 327 7.34 8.01 -14.17
CA VAL A 327 6.39 9.02 -13.68
C VAL A 327 7.12 10.30 -13.29
N GLU A 328 8.25 10.21 -12.59
CA GLU A 328 9.12 11.34 -12.26
C GLU A 328 9.53 12.14 -13.51
N ASN A 329 10.00 11.44 -14.54
CA ASN A 329 10.39 12.04 -15.80
C ASN A 329 9.20 12.72 -16.50
N SER A 330 8.02 12.10 -16.50
CA SER A 330 6.80 12.68 -17.08
C SER A 330 6.40 14.00 -16.41
N ILE A 331 6.61 14.12 -15.10
CA ILE A 331 6.36 15.35 -14.33
C ILE A 331 7.40 16.43 -14.72
N VAL A 332 8.69 16.07 -14.71
CA VAL A 332 9.79 17.00 -15.01
C VAL A 332 9.71 17.55 -16.43
N GLU A 333 9.30 16.74 -17.41
CA GLU A 333 9.13 17.16 -18.81
C GLU A 333 8.09 18.28 -18.99
N VAL A 334 7.04 18.30 -18.15
CA VAL A 334 5.94 19.27 -18.26
C VAL A 334 6.15 20.44 -17.30
N ILE A 335 6.62 20.17 -16.08
CA ILE A 335 6.69 21.14 -14.97
C ILE A 335 8.15 21.54 -14.68
N SER A 336 8.85 22.00 -15.73
CA SER A 336 10.29 22.30 -15.66
C SER A 336 10.70 23.45 -14.73
N ASN A 337 9.79 24.35 -14.33
CA ASN A 337 10.09 25.59 -13.58
C ASN A 337 9.30 25.76 -12.25
N LYS A 338 8.60 24.74 -11.75
CA LYS A 338 7.79 24.80 -10.54
C LYS A 338 8.29 23.82 -9.47
N GLU A 339 7.84 23.99 -8.23
CA GLU A 339 7.99 22.95 -7.21
C GLU A 339 7.48 21.63 -7.79
N LYS A 340 8.30 20.59 -7.70
CA LYS A 340 7.97 19.28 -8.25
C LYS A 340 6.68 18.78 -7.61
N ILE A 341 5.69 18.40 -8.43
CA ILE A 341 4.50 17.70 -7.94
C ILE A 341 4.94 16.35 -7.39
N PRO A 342 4.74 16.08 -6.10
CA PRO A 342 5.09 14.78 -5.51
C PRO A 342 4.17 13.66 -6.02
N ILE A 343 4.70 12.45 -6.01
CA ILE A 343 3.98 11.23 -6.37
C ILE A 343 3.28 10.66 -5.14
N ALA A 344 2.00 10.31 -5.30
CA ALA A 344 1.26 9.46 -4.39
C ALA A 344 1.07 8.07 -5.05
N LEU A 345 1.82 7.08 -4.57
CA LEU A 345 1.57 5.67 -4.91
C LEU A 345 0.37 5.17 -4.09
N ASP A 346 -0.81 5.71 -4.32
CA ASP A 346 -1.96 5.54 -3.43
C ASP A 346 -2.75 4.23 -3.66
N GLU A 347 -2.20 3.34 -4.51
CA GLU A 347 -2.47 1.90 -4.51
C GLU A 347 -1.23 1.12 -4.93
N TRP A 348 -0.70 0.28 -4.04
CA TRP A 348 0.33 -0.68 -4.41
C TRP A 348 0.14 -2.00 -3.68
N ASN A 349 0.35 -3.13 -4.38
CA ASN A 349 0.36 -4.45 -3.75
C ASN A 349 0.96 -5.52 -4.68
N ILE A 350 1.09 -6.70 -4.12
CA ILE A 350 1.42 -7.94 -4.79
C ILE A 350 0.10 -8.62 -5.15
N TRP A 351 -0.15 -8.75 -6.45
CA TRP A 351 -1.36 -9.44 -6.93
C TRP A 351 -1.02 -10.39 -8.06
N TRP A 352 -0.98 -11.66 -7.75
CA TRP A 352 -0.59 -12.71 -8.69
C TRP A 352 -1.68 -13.78 -8.91
N ASN A 353 -2.79 -13.75 -8.15
CA ASN A 353 -3.91 -14.68 -8.30
C ASN A 353 -5.24 -13.99 -7.95
N VAL A 354 -6.28 -14.20 -8.75
CA VAL A 354 -7.62 -13.62 -8.50
C VAL A 354 -8.18 -14.04 -7.13
N ARG A 355 -7.86 -15.22 -6.63
CA ARG A 355 -8.30 -15.68 -5.30
C ARG A 355 -7.75 -14.85 -4.15
N GLN A 356 -6.61 -14.18 -4.33
CA GLN A 356 -6.06 -13.29 -3.30
C GLN A 356 -7.00 -12.15 -2.93
N LEU A 357 -7.91 -11.73 -3.83
CA LEU A 357 -8.90 -10.70 -3.53
C LEU A 357 -9.74 -11.00 -2.27
N TYR A 358 -9.94 -12.26 -1.91
CA TYR A 358 -10.81 -12.64 -0.79
C TYR A 358 -10.32 -13.86 0.01
N GLU A 359 -9.25 -14.49 -0.41
CA GLU A 359 -8.58 -15.61 0.28
C GLU A 359 -7.11 -15.25 0.54
N GLY A 360 -6.82 -13.95 0.71
CA GLY A 360 -5.49 -13.36 0.75
C GLY A 360 -4.55 -14.03 1.73
N TYR A 361 -3.54 -14.68 1.18
CA TYR A 361 -2.53 -15.36 1.94
C TYR A 361 -1.18 -15.09 1.28
N TYR A 362 -0.30 -14.52 2.08
CA TYR A 362 1.04 -14.12 1.67
C TYR A 362 2.09 -14.90 2.47
N THR A 363 3.24 -15.13 1.87
CA THR A 363 4.38 -15.80 2.48
C THR A 363 5.45 -14.81 2.89
N LEU A 364 6.51 -15.28 3.54
CA LEU A 364 7.68 -14.45 3.87
C LEU A 364 8.33 -13.82 2.63
N ARG A 365 8.33 -14.52 1.48
CA ARG A 365 8.74 -13.96 0.18
C ARG A 365 8.03 -12.65 -0.13
N ASP A 366 6.71 -12.58 0.12
CA ASP A 366 5.91 -11.40 -0.17
C ASP A 366 6.22 -10.27 0.82
N GLY A 367 6.56 -10.62 2.07
CA GLY A 367 7.12 -9.68 3.05
C GLY A 367 8.47 -9.09 2.62
N LEU A 368 9.35 -9.91 2.05
CA LEU A 368 10.64 -9.45 1.49
C LEU A 368 10.44 -8.52 0.29
N LEU A 369 9.45 -8.81 -0.58
CA LEU A 369 9.11 -7.91 -1.67
C LEU A 369 8.61 -6.56 -1.14
N ALA A 370 7.71 -6.55 -0.15
CA ALA A 370 7.23 -5.33 0.46
C ALA A 370 8.38 -4.50 1.08
N ALA A 371 9.31 -5.16 1.77
CA ALA A 371 10.51 -4.52 2.30
C ALA A 371 11.39 -3.90 1.18
N SER A 372 11.55 -4.62 0.05
CA SER A 372 12.29 -4.11 -1.11
C SER A 372 11.59 -2.93 -1.77
N ILE A 373 10.26 -2.88 -1.75
CA ILE A 373 9.48 -1.73 -2.24
C ILE A 373 9.70 -0.52 -1.32
N PHE A 374 9.71 -0.69 0.02
CA PHE A 374 10.02 0.42 0.94
C PHE A 374 11.46 0.92 0.78
N GLU A 375 12.43 0.04 0.54
CA GLU A 375 13.79 0.47 0.20
C GLU A 375 13.81 1.38 -1.02
N ILE A 376 13.01 1.08 -2.05
CA ILE A 376 12.86 1.91 -3.25
C ILE A 376 12.17 3.24 -2.92
N PHE A 377 11.09 3.24 -2.15
CA PHE A 377 10.43 4.49 -1.74
C PHE A 377 11.40 5.41 -0.98
N HIS A 378 12.28 4.85 -0.15
CA HIS A 378 13.31 5.62 0.52
C HIS A 378 14.32 6.23 -0.46
N ARG A 379 14.76 5.47 -1.49
CA ARG A 379 15.65 6.03 -2.54
C ARG A 379 14.98 7.16 -3.32
N HIS A 380 13.66 7.09 -3.50
CA HIS A 380 12.85 8.12 -4.16
C HIS A 380 12.19 9.09 -3.17
N ALA A 381 12.75 9.27 -1.95
CA ALA A 381 12.19 10.10 -0.90
C ALA A 381 12.00 11.59 -1.28
N ASN A 382 12.67 12.08 -2.32
CA ASN A 382 12.51 13.45 -2.82
C ASN A 382 11.24 13.63 -3.67
N THR A 383 10.66 12.56 -4.19
CA THR A 383 9.54 12.58 -5.15
C THR A 383 8.35 11.76 -4.67
N VAL A 384 8.56 10.55 -4.14
CA VAL A 384 7.50 9.72 -3.56
C VAL A 384 7.23 10.21 -2.14
N LYS A 385 6.10 10.90 -1.95
CA LYS A 385 5.72 11.49 -0.66
C LYS A 385 4.51 10.83 -0.01
N MET A 386 3.85 9.90 -0.72
CA MET A 386 2.74 9.11 -0.19
C MET A 386 2.76 7.73 -0.85
N ALA A 387 2.51 6.67 -0.06
CA ALA A 387 2.31 5.34 -0.60
C ALA A 387 1.32 4.55 0.27
N LEU A 388 0.32 3.93 -0.37
CA LEU A 388 -0.76 3.25 0.33
C LEU A 388 -0.82 1.79 -0.09
N PHE A 389 -0.63 0.90 0.88
CA PHE A 389 -0.79 -0.54 0.67
C PHE A 389 -2.27 -0.89 0.47
N SER A 390 -2.60 -1.56 -0.61
CA SER A 390 -3.98 -1.89 -1.02
C SER A 390 -4.25 -3.40 -0.87
N SER A 391 -5.14 -3.84 -0.01
CA SER A 391 -5.91 -3.16 1.01
C SER A 391 -5.46 -3.61 2.40
N LEU A 392 -6.02 -2.95 3.44
CA LEU A 392 -5.58 -3.20 4.81
C LEU A 392 -6.08 -4.53 5.37
N VAL A 393 -7.38 -4.82 5.20
CA VAL A 393 -8.07 -5.95 5.86
C VAL A 393 -8.79 -6.84 4.84
N ASN A 394 -8.61 -8.14 4.93
CA ASN A 394 -9.34 -9.22 4.23
C ASN A 394 -9.32 -9.24 2.69
N VAL A 395 -8.99 -8.14 2.03
CA VAL A 395 -8.90 -8.05 0.56
C VAL A 395 -7.47 -7.70 0.20
N LEU A 396 -6.73 -8.59 -0.46
CA LEU A 396 -5.28 -8.46 -0.67
C LEU A 396 -4.53 -8.05 0.61
N PRO A 397 -4.76 -8.71 1.77
CA PRO A 397 -4.69 -8.04 3.06
C PRO A 397 -3.33 -8.07 3.74
N ALA A 398 -3.05 -7.03 4.53
CA ALA A 398 -2.05 -7.10 5.60
C ALA A 398 -2.61 -7.87 6.81
N ILE A 399 -3.88 -7.65 7.15
CA ILE A 399 -4.59 -8.22 8.30
C ILE A 399 -5.74 -9.11 7.81
N VAL A 400 -5.83 -10.34 8.33
CA VAL A 400 -6.90 -11.28 8.00
C VAL A 400 -7.76 -11.56 9.24
N THR A 401 -9.08 -11.49 9.07
CA THR A 401 -10.04 -11.73 10.16
C THR A 401 -10.98 -12.89 9.85
N ASN A 402 -11.43 -13.55 10.91
CA ASN A 402 -12.62 -14.40 10.91
C ASN A 402 -13.61 -13.88 11.98
N PRO A 403 -14.77 -14.49 12.22
CA PRO A 403 -15.71 -14.00 13.24
C PRO A 403 -15.19 -13.94 14.67
N THR A 404 -14.10 -14.61 15.01
CA THR A 404 -13.60 -14.77 16.38
C THR A 404 -12.16 -14.37 16.58
N ASP A 405 -11.41 -14.09 15.49
CA ASP A 405 -9.96 -13.98 15.56
C ASP A 405 -9.36 -13.16 14.42
N VAL A 406 -8.07 -12.81 14.57
CA VAL A 406 -7.27 -12.05 13.62
C VAL A 406 -5.86 -12.61 13.54
N TYR A 407 -5.23 -12.54 12.34
CA TYR A 407 -3.79 -12.79 12.17
C TYR A 407 -3.18 -11.84 11.14
N HIS A 408 -1.85 -11.72 11.13
CA HIS A 408 -1.09 -10.90 10.20
C HIS A 408 -0.46 -11.73 9.10
N ASN A 409 -0.52 -11.23 7.86
CA ASN A 409 0.33 -11.72 6.79
C ASN A 409 1.77 -11.19 6.94
N PRO A 410 2.80 -11.85 6.39
CA PRO A 410 4.19 -11.36 6.44
C PRO A 410 4.40 -9.95 5.89
N ILE A 411 3.55 -9.48 4.97
CA ILE A 411 3.58 -8.09 4.49
C ILE A 411 3.29 -7.10 5.63
N TYR A 412 2.33 -7.40 6.52
CA TYR A 412 2.08 -6.60 7.71
C TYR A 412 3.35 -6.37 8.53
N LEU A 413 4.12 -7.44 8.76
CA LEU A 413 5.35 -7.38 9.55
C LEU A 413 6.44 -6.55 8.86
N ALA A 414 6.53 -6.59 7.54
CA ALA A 414 7.44 -5.73 6.78
C ALA A 414 7.04 -4.25 6.89
N ILE A 415 5.75 -3.92 6.74
CA ILE A 415 5.23 -2.55 6.94
C ILE A 415 5.54 -2.09 8.36
N GLN A 416 5.22 -2.89 9.37
CA GLN A 416 5.44 -2.59 10.78
C GLN A 416 6.92 -2.30 11.08
N LEU A 417 7.83 -3.12 10.56
CA LEU A 417 9.27 -2.96 10.77
C LEU A 417 9.77 -1.62 10.21
N PHE A 418 9.39 -1.28 8.97
CA PHE A 418 9.80 -0.01 8.37
C PHE A 418 9.10 1.18 9.04
N ALA A 419 7.79 1.16 9.22
CA ALA A 419 7.02 2.27 9.80
C ALA A 419 7.40 2.58 11.26
N THR A 420 7.91 1.57 12.00
CA THR A 420 8.32 1.73 13.40
C THR A 420 9.78 2.15 13.55
N HIS A 421 10.66 1.65 12.70
CA HIS A 421 12.09 1.80 12.93
C HIS A 421 12.78 2.78 11.99
N ALA A 422 12.33 2.93 10.74
CA ALA A 422 12.94 3.90 9.83
C ALA A 422 12.83 5.34 10.37
N GLU A 423 13.89 6.13 10.15
CA GLU A 423 13.99 7.50 10.58
C GLU A 423 13.67 8.49 9.45
N GLN A 424 13.61 9.77 9.80
CA GLN A 424 13.17 10.84 8.91
C GLN A 424 14.10 11.06 7.70
N PHE A 425 15.43 10.92 7.87
CA PHE A 425 16.37 11.28 6.81
C PHE A 425 17.09 10.05 6.26
N LEU A 426 17.02 9.86 4.95
CA LEU A 426 17.85 8.90 4.23
C LEU A 426 19.28 9.43 4.16
N VAL A 427 20.24 8.62 4.56
CA VAL A 427 21.67 8.95 4.48
C VAL A 427 22.36 8.15 3.38
N SER A 428 23.45 8.73 2.87
CA SER A 428 24.21 8.08 1.81
C SER A 428 24.78 6.74 2.27
N SER A 429 24.49 5.73 1.48
CA SER A 429 24.98 4.38 1.71
C SER A 429 25.22 3.65 0.39
N SER A 430 26.21 2.77 0.39
CA SER A 430 26.52 1.90 -0.73
C SER A 430 26.59 0.45 -0.29
N VAL A 431 25.99 -0.44 -1.07
CA VAL A 431 26.03 -1.89 -0.86
C VAL A 431 26.84 -2.52 -1.97
N ASN A 432 27.87 -3.29 -1.60
CA ASN A 432 28.60 -4.15 -2.53
C ASN A 432 28.31 -5.61 -2.17
N CYS A 433 27.59 -6.31 -3.03
CA CYS A 433 27.22 -7.72 -2.86
C CYS A 433 27.12 -8.42 -4.21
N GLU A 434 27.08 -9.74 -4.20
CA GLU A 434 26.76 -10.52 -5.39
C GLU A 434 25.35 -10.27 -5.88
N THR A 435 25.15 -10.43 -7.19
CA THR A 435 23.86 -10.33 -7.86
C THR A 435 23.49 -11.68 -8.49
N ARG A 436 22.20 -11.91 -8.65
CA ARG A 436 21.64 -13.00 -9.42
C ARG A 436 20.98 -12.45 -10.68
N HIS A 437 21.37 -12.94 -11.84
CA HIS A 437 20.64 -12.67 -13.07
C HIS A 437 19.26 -13.32 -13.03
N ASN A 438 18.21 -12.50 -13.07
CA ASN A 438 16.82 -12.94 -13.15
C ASN A 438 16.23 -12.57 -14.51
N PRO A 439 15.81 -13.56 -15.33
CA PRO A 439 15.27 -13.31 -16.66
C PRO A 439 13.91 -12.63 -16.59
N ARG A 440 13.48 -12.01 -17.70
CA ARG A 440 12.16 -11.39 -17.81
C ARG A 440 11.03 -12.34 -17.44
N TYR A 441 10.10 -11.86 -16.61
CA TYR A 441 8.94 -12.61 -16.14
C TYR A 441 7.66 -11.76 -16.11
N GLY A 442 6.68 -12.08 -16.94
CA GLY A 442 5.44 -11.29 -17.01
C GLY A 442 5.71 -9.84 -17.43
N LYS A 443 5.34 -8.89 -16.58
CA LYS A 443 5.62 -7.46 -16.75
C LYS A 443 6.99 -7.05 -16.19
N VAL A 444 7.64 -7.93 -15.41
CA VAL A 444 8.94 -7.66 -14.79
C VAL A 444 10.04 -7.83 -15.83
N SER A 445 10.84 -6.79 -16.06
CA SER A 445 12.00 -6.81 -16.93
C SER A 445 13.11 -7.72 -16.36
N GLU A 446 14.03 -8.16 -17.20
CA GLU A 446 15.25 -8.81 -16.70
C GLU A 446 16.04 -7.86 -15.79
N VAL A 447 16.65 -8.41 -14.75
CA VAL A 447 17.43 -7.65 -13.76
C VAL A 447 18.53 -8.51 -13.14
N ASP A 448 19.67 -7.89 -12.86
CA ASP A 448 20.69 -8.46 -11.97
C ASP A 448 20.33 -8.09 -10.53
N LEU A 449 19.59 -8.98 -9.88
CA LEU A 449 19.04 -8.80 -8.54
C LEU A 449 20.14 -8.85 -7.49
N PRO A 450 20.43 -7.77 -6.74
CA PRO A 450 21.38 -7.84 -5.64
C PRO A 450 20.82 -8.69 -4.50
N TYR A 451 21.63 -9.61 -3.99
CA TYR A 451 21.22 -10.46 -2.88
C TYR A 451 21.00 -9.70 -1.58
N LEU A 452 21.71 -8.59 -1.38
CA LEU A 452 21.52 -7.72 -0.22
C LEU A 452 21.04 -6.33 -0.65
N GLY A 453 19.91 -5.90 -0.11
CA GLY A 453 19.43 -4.53 -0.16
C GLY A 453 19.64 -3.82 1.17
N CYS A 454 19.69 -2.49 1.18
CA CYS A 454 19.88 -1.73 2.39
C CYS A 454 19.23 -0.34 2.30
N SER A 455 18.48 0.03 3.33
CA SER A 455 18.07 1.41 3.57
C SER A 455 18.67 1.90 4.89
N VAL A 456 19.33 3.04 4.87
CA VAL A 456 19.97 3.63 6.06
C VAL A 456 19.36 4.98 6.36
N THR A 457 18.80 5.13 7.55
CA THR A 457 18.09 6.33 7.94
C THR A 457 18.57 6.88 9.28
N ILE A 458 18.50 8.20 9.44
CA ILE A 458 18.92 8.89 10.68
C ILE A 458 17.84 9.87 11.13
N ASN A 459 17.68 10.03 12.43
CA ASN A 459 16.77 11.01 12.98
C ASN A 459 17.32 12.45 12.90
N LYS A 460 16.45 13.44 13.08
CA LYS A 460 16.79 14.87 13.02
C LYS A 460 17.92 15.27 13.98
N MET A 461 17.98 14.64 15.15
CA MET A 461 19.01 14.92 16.16
C MET A 461 20.35 14.23 15.86
N LYS A 462 20.42 13.42 14.82
CA LYS A 462 21.60 12.61 14.42
C LYS A 462 22.17 11.75 15.55
N ASN A 463 21.32 11.27 16.44
CA ASN A 463 21.69 10.42 17.57
C ASN A 463 21.08 9.01 17.51
N ARG A 464 20.24 8.72 16.51
CA ARG A 464 19.69 7.39 16.23
C ARG A 464 19.81 7.11 14.74
N LEU A 465 20.59 6.07 14.41
CA LEU A 465 20.82 5.58 13.06
C LEU A 465 20.17 4.20 12.93
N VAL A 466 19.45 3.97 11.85
CA VAL A 466 18.82 2.67 11.57
C VAL A 466 19.29 2.14 10.23
N ILE A 467 19.78 0.90 10.22
CA ILE A 467 20.20 0.18 9.03
C ILE A 467 19.20 -0.96 8.82
N ILE A 468 18.38 -0.90 7.78
CA ILE A 468 17.45 -1.97 7.42
C ILE A 468 18.05 -2.74 6.25
N GLY A 469 18.61 -3.93 6.55
CA GLY A 469 19.16 -4.85 5.56
C GLY A 469 18.11 -5.87 5.12
N ILE A 470 18.06 -6.15 3.82
CA ILE A 470 17.14 -7.11 3.21
C ILE A 470 17.97 -8.19 2.51
N ASN A 471 18.06 -9.36 3.14
CA ASN A 471 18.70 -10.51 2.51
C ASN A 471 17.69 -11.21 1.59
N ARG A 472 17.89 -11.07 0.28
CA ARG A 472 17.06 -11.65 -0.79
C ARG A 472 17.53 -13.03 -1.22
N HIS A 473 18.54 -13.62 -0.56
CA HIS A 473 18.96 -14.98 -0.86
C HIS A 473 18.02 -15.98 -0.20
N HIS A 474 17.51 -16.96 -0.97
CA HIS A 474 16.43 -17.83 -0.51
C HIS A 474 16.83 -18.81 0.60
N ILE A 475 18.13 -19.17 0.73
CA ILE A 475 18.63 -20.16 1.71
C ILE A 475 19.94 -19.78 2.44
N HIS A 476 20.70 -18.79 1.95
CA HIS A 476 22.00 -18.47 2.56
C HIS A 476 21.98 -17.13 3.30
N GLU A 477 22.63 -17.13 4.45
CA GLU A 477 22.99 -15.92 5.18
C GLU A 477 24.12 -15.17 4.45
N ILE A 478 24.23 -13.86 4.68
CA ILE A 478 25.22 -12.99 4.04
C ILE A 478 26.05 -12.29 5.11
N PRO A 479 27.30 -12.75 5.38
CA PRO A 479 28.23 -12.00 6.20
C PRO A 479 28.55 -10.65 5.57
N THR A 480 28.35 -9.55 6.32
CA THR A 480 28.43 -8.21 5.77
C THR A 480 29.31 -7.32 6.63
N LYS A 481 30.35 -6.72 6.04
CA LYS A 481 31.16 -5.69 6.68
C LYS A 481 30.44 -4.36 6.63
N ILE A 482 30.14 -3.76 7.77
CA ILE A 482 29.48 -2.47 7.88
C ILE A 482 30.52 -1.45 8.36
N SER A 483 30.62 -0.33 7.63
CA SER A 483 31.51 0.80 7.96
C SER A 483 30.70 2.08 8.00
N ILE A 484 30.68 2.75 9.15
CA ILE A 484 29.91 3.96 9.37
C ILE A 484 30.89 5.13 9.58
N SER A 485 30.76 6.17 8.77
CA SER A 485 31.50 7.41 8.90
C SER A 485 30.66 8.46 9.65
N HIS A 486 31.31 9.24 10.53
CA HIS A 486 30.75 10.37 11.28
C HIS A 486 29.66 10.00 12.31
N PHE A 487 29.59 8.73 12.69
CA PHE A 487 28.72 8.22 13.73
C PHE A 487 29.46 7.17 14.56
N ASP A 488 29.57 7.42 15.87
CA ASP A 488 30.16 6.49 16.82
C ASP A 488 29.04 5.81 17.61
N PRO A 489 28.73 4.52 17.35
CA PRO A 489 27.63 3.85 17.99
C PRO A 489 27.93 3.43 19.42
N GLU A 490 26.89 3.38 20.27
CA GLU A 490 26.95 2.69 21.56
C GLU A 490 27.28 1.20 21.36
N PRO A 491 27.92 0.55 22.36
CA PRO A 491 28.33 -0.85 22.21
C PRO A 491 27.21 -1.86 21.97
N ILE A 492 25.99 -1.55 22.42
CA ILE A 492 24.85 -2.46 22.27
C ILE A 492 23.89 -1.90 21.22
N THR A 493 23.64 -2.70 20.20
CA THR A 493 22.69 -2.43 19.11
C THR A 493 21.47 -3.32 19.26
N LYS A 494 20.27 -2.74 19.25
CA LYS A 494 19.04 -3.51 19.16
C LYS A 494 18.79 -3.95 17.72
N ILE A 495 18.37 -5.19 17.58
CA ILE A 495 18.07 -5.81 16.29
C ILE A 495 16.61 -6.25 16.28
N PHE A 496 15.91 -5.91 15.19
CA PHE A 496 14.56 -6.41 14.92
C PHE A 496 14.63 -7.19 13.60
N GLU A 497 14.43 -8.50 13.69
CA GLU A 497 14.59 -9.43 12.58
C GLU A 497 13.25 -10.06 12.20
N LEU A 498 12.74 -9.71 11.03
CA LEU A 498 11.62 -10.38 10.38
C LEU A 498 12.15 -11.61 9.66
N ASN A 499 11.74 -12.80 10.11
CA ASN A 499 12.15 -14.07 9.53
C ASN A 499 11.12 -15.17 9.81
N GLY A 500 11.34 -16.35 9.21
CA GLY A 500 10.57 -17.58 9.34
C GLY A 500 11.38 -18.79 8.94
N PRO A 501 10.84 -20.02 9.09
CA PRO A 501 11.57 -21.26 8.81
C PRO A 501 11.94 -21.44 7.33
N SER A 502 11.30 -20.74 6.41
CA SER A 502 11.59 -20.73 4.97
C SER A 502 10.97 -19.50 4.30
N HIS A 503 11.42 -19.16 3.09
CA HIS A 503 10.85 -18.08 2.30
C HIS A 503 9.36 -18.30 1.95
N SER A 504 8.87 -19.54 1.98
CA SER A 504 7.47 -19.91 1.75
C SER A 504 6.64 -20.02 3.03
N ALA A 505 7.24 -19.74 4.20
CA ALA A 505 6.51 -19.70 5.46
C ALA A 505 5.43 -18.62 5.46
N TYR A 506 4.31 -18.88 6.13
CA TYR A 506 3.17 -17.97 6.23
C TYR A 506 2.46 -18.13 7.56
N ASN A 507 1.77 -17.08 7.98
CA ASN A 507 0.93 -17.09 9.17
C ASN A 507 -0.50 -17.49 8.83
N PHE A 508 -1.17 -18.09 9.78
CA PHE A 508 -2.59 -18.46 9.72
C PHE A 508 -3.21 -18.48 11.11
N PHE A 509 -4.53 -18.65 11.26
CA PHE A 509 -5.23 -18.61 12.54
C PHE A 509 -4.68 -19.59 13.58
N ASP A 510 -4.25 -20.78 13.18
CA ASP A 510 -3.68 -21.83 14.03
C ASP A 510 -2.15 -21.74 14.17
N LYS A 511 -1.48 -20.85 13.41
CA LYS A 511 -0.02 -20.66 13.40
C LYS A 511 0.38 -19.20 13.12
N LYS A 512 0.03 -18.32 14.04
CA LYS A 512 0.16 -16.86 13.86
C LYS A 512 1.61 -16.33 13.86
N ASN A 513 2.58 -17.15 14.29
CA ASN A 513 3.96 -16.74 14.56
C ASN A 513 5.01 -17.58 13.84
N ASP A 514 4.65 -18.29 12.76
CA ASP A 514 5.63 -18.99 11.92
C ASP A 514 6.57 -17.97 11.25
N VAL A 515 6.01 -16.82 10.87
CA VAL A 515 6.76 -15.64 10.44
C VAL A 515 6.54 -14.54 11.48
N LYS A 516 7.60 -13.97 12.02
CA LYS A 516 7.55 -12.96 13.09
C LYS A 516 8.74 -12.03 13.08
N ILE A 517 8.61 -10.89 13.76
CA ILE A 517 9.74 -10.04 14.13
C ILE A 517 10.28 -10.52 15.48
N GLN A 518 11.57 -10.76 15.56
CA GLN A 518 12.29 -11.11 16.80
C GLN A 518 13.18 -9.94 17.20
N GLU A 519 13.10 -9.52 18.46
CA GLU A 519 14.03 -8.57 19.05
C GLU A 519 15.25 -9.33 19.59
N LYS A 520 16.44 -8.84 19.26
CA LYS A 520 17.74 -9.38 19.68
C LYS A 520 18.67 -8.22 20.03
N GLU A 521 19.78 -8.54 20.68
CA GLU A 521 20.87 -7.60 20.92
C GLU A 521 22.14 -8.06 20.20
N PHE A 522 22.90 -7.11 19.73
CA PHE A 522 24.20 -7.32 19.10
C PHE A 522 25.22 -6.36 19.71
N SER A 523 26.38 -6.88 20.08
CA SER A 523 27.45 -6.07 20.64
C SER A 523 28.47 -5.72 19.56
N SER A 524 28.69 -4.42 19.39
CA SER A 524 29.78 -3.87 18.58
C SER A 524 30.30 -2.62 19.28
N ASP A 525 31.59 -2.54 19.48
CA ASP A 525 32.31 -1.43 20.13
C ASP A 525 32.97 -0.48 19.12
N SER A 526 32.56 -0.54 17.86
CA SER A 526 33.20 0.19 16.78
C SER A 526 32.20 0.57 15.68
N SER A 527 32.48 1.69 14.99
CA SER A 527 31.79 2.09 13.75
C SER A 527 32.12 1.16 12.56
N LYS A 528 32.97 0.15 12.76
CA LYS A 528 33.28 -0.89 11.77
C LYS A 528 33.08 -2.24 12.42
N PHE A 529 32.10 -3.00 11.93
CA PHE A 529 31.76 -4.32 12.45
C PHE A 529 31.28 -5.23 11.33
N THR A 530 31.15 -6.51 11.66
CA THR A 530 30.52 -7.50 10.75
C THR A 530 29.21 -7.96 11.34
N TYR A 531 28.14 -7.91 10.55
CA TYR A 531 26.88 -8.51 10.87
C TYR A 531 26.49 -9.54 9.78
N THR A 532 25.97 -10.68 10.19
CA THR A 532 25.52 -11.71 9.25
C THR A 532 23.99 -11.62 9.12
N PHE A 533 23.52 -11.15 7.98
CA PHE A 533 22.08 -11.09 7.69
C PHE A 533 21.55 -12.51 7.39
N PRO A 534 20.61 -13.04 8.18
CA PRO A 534 20.05 -14.37 7.96
C PRO A 534 19.41 -14.52 6.59
N ALA A 535 19.33 -15.75 6.07
CA ALA A 535 18.64 -16.04 4.80
C ALA A 535 17.21 -15.51 4.81
N HIS A 536 16.72 -15.04 3.65
CA HIS A 536 15.34 -14.57 3.42
C HIS A 536 14.78 -13.70 4.57
N SER A 537 15.58 -12.75 5.05
CA SER A 537 15.22 -11.92 6.21
C SER A 537 15.18 -10.41 5.91
N VAL A 538 14.46 -9.67 6.76
CA VAL A 538 14.55 -8.22 6.86
C VAL A 538 15.01 -7.88 8.26
N THR A 539 16.14 -7.17 8.39
CA THR A 539 16.77 -6.90 9.69
C THR A 539 17.00 -5.41 9.88
N ALA A 540 16.39 -4.82 10.90
CA ALA A 540 16.66 -3.46 11.33
C ALA A 540 17.70 -3.47 12.48
N LEU A 541 18.87 -2.88 12.23
CA LEU A 541 19.88 -2.59 13.24
C LEU A 541 19.64 -1.16 13.75
N VAL A 542 19.30 -1.00 15.01
CA VAL A 542 19.00 0.29 15.64
C VAL A 542 20.17 0.72 16.51
N LEU A 543 20.95 1.67 16.01
CA LEU A 543 22.14 2.17 16.65
C LEU A 543 21.88 3.53 17.32
N HIS A 544 22.32 3.67 18.55
CA HIS A 544 22.34 4.96 19.24
C HIS A 544 23.76 5.52 19.24
N LYS A 545 23.88 6.84 19.15
CA LYS A 545 25.17 7.53 19.18
C LYS A 545 25.73 7.55 20.58
N ASN A 546 27.00 7.18 20.71
CA ASN A 546 27.74 7.32 21.97
C ASN A 546 27.72 8.78 22.43
N LYS A 547 27.56 9.01 23.76
CA LYS A 547 27.44 10.34 24.37
C LYS A 547 28.76 11.09 24.40
#